data_44987d830197af4e99ea0b862b691ab7
#
_entry.id   44987d830197af4e99ea0b862b691ab7
#
_cell.length_a   1.000
_cell.length_b   1.000
_cell.length_c   1.000
_cell.angle_alpha   90.00
_cell.angle_beta   90.00
_cell.angle_gamma   90.00
#
_symmetry.space_group_name_H-M   'P 1'
#
loop_
_entity.id
_entity.type
_entity.pdbx_description
1 polymer ?
#
loop_
_entity_poly.entity_id
_entity_poly.type
_entity_poly.pdbx_seq_one_letter_code
_entity_poly.pdbx_strand_id
1 'polypeptide(L)'
;MHAILRPPHRYELEEIINNRRLRGDFFVMLQRKYFTPLRDAMDLPDLIEVQKSAYQWFLDHGIRELFDEVTPIKDSMGRDLELTLGDYYLDEPKFDEVTSRAKNVTYEAPLRVKTRLKNLRTNAVKEQEIYLGDLPVVTPRGTFIINGVERVVVSQLVRSAGAFFTAEVIRARRHYGAKIIPNRGAWLEFETDPKNVIWVKIDRKRKVAVTSLLRAFGIASNEEILKIFEDIDIHPSIKYIENTLAKDAASNEDEGLKEVYKRIRPGDLATVD
;
A
#
# COMPACT_ATOMS: atom_id res chain seq x y z
N MET A 1 1.11 -24.11 17.15
CA MET A 1 2.42 -24.19 17.84
C MET A 1 3.47 -24.05 16.75
N HIS A 2 3.81 -22.79 16.39
CA HIS A 2 4.72 -22.48 15.28
C HIS A 2 6.15 -22.61 15.76
N ALA A 3 6.89 -23.55 15.16
CA ALA A 3 8.33 -23.64 15.34
C ALA A 3 8.97 -22.46 14.58
N ILE A 4 9.39 -21.44 15.32
CA ILE A 4 10.29 -20.40 14.83
C ILE A 4 11.59 -21.13 14.48
N LEU A 5 11.91 -21.24 13.20
CA LEU A 5 13.21 -21.69 12.72
C LEU A 5 14.26 -20.69 13.20
N ARG A 6 14.87 -20.97 14.34
CA ARG A 6 16.07 -20.24 14.76
C ARG A 6 17.18 -20.53 13.77
N PRO A 7 18.00 -19.54 13.39
CA PRO A 7 19.19 -19.81 12.61
C PRO A 7 20.03 -20.88 13.33
N PRO A 8 20.61 -21.82 12.61
CA PRO A 8 21.36 -22.93 13.20
C PRO A 8 22.49 -22.36 14.06
N HIS A 9 22.59 -22.87 15.29
CA HIS A 9 23.65 -22.50 16.21
C HIS A 9 25.01 -22.86 15.57
N ARG A 10 26.05 -22.07 15.87
CA ARG A 10 27.42 -22.22 15.38
C ARG A 10 27.95 -23.67 15.41
N TYR A 11 27.53 -24.46 16.40
CA TYR A 11 27.88 -25.90 16.53
C TYR A 11 27.22 -26.78 15.49
N GLU A 12 26.00 -26.49 15.05
CA GLU A 12 25.32 -27.22 13.99
C GLU A 12 25.95 -26.96 12.62
N LEU A 13 26.46 -25.76 12.38
CA LEU A 13 27.21 -25.43 11.16
C LEU A 13 28.56 -26.17 11.10
N GLU A 14 29.25 -26.31 12.23
CA GLU A 14 30.49 -27.08 12.29
C GLU A 14 30.26 -28.58 12.07
N GLU A 15 29.16 -29.12 12.55
CA GLU A 15 28.77 -30.51 12.34
C GLU A 15 28.37 -30.79 10.89
N ILE A 16 27.65 -29.87 10.25
CA ILE A 16 27.30 -29.91 8.81
C ILE A 16 28.57 -29.83 7.94
N ILE A 17 29.51 -28.98 8.31
CA ILE A 17 30.80 -28.80 7.61
C ILE A 17 31.65 -30.07 7.75
N ASN A 18 31.71 -30.65 8.94
CA ASN A 18 32.46 -31.90 9.17
C ASN A 18 31.85 -33.13 8.46
N ASN A 19 30.52 -33.21 8.41
CA ASN A 19 29.81 -34.25 7.67
C ASN A 19 29.99 -34.15 6.14
N ARG A 20 30.14 -32.93 5.58
CA ARG A 20 30.49 -32.74 4.16
C ARG A 20 31.95 -33.12 3.82
N ARG A 21 32.88 -32.94 4.76
CA ARG A 21 34.27 -33.40 4.62
C ARG A 21 34.37 -34.91 4.40
N LEU A 22 33.48 -35.68 4.98
CA LEU A 22 33.44 -37.14 4.83
C LEU A 22 32.89 -37.64 3.47
N ARG A 23 32.31 -36.74 2.66
CA ARG A 23 31.73 -37.08 1.34
C ARG A 23 32.58 -36.72 0.12
N GLY A 24 33.85 -36.34 0.31
CA GLY A 24 34.79 -36.14 -0.78
C GLY A 24 34.60 -34.90 -1.65
N ASP A 25 33.74 -33.96 -1.26
CA ASP A 25 33.59 -32.68 -1.96
C ASP A 25 34.72 -31.75 -1.55
N PHE A 26 35.71 -31.57 -2.42
CA PHE A 26 36.84 -30.67 -2.25
C PHE A 26 36.36 -29.19 -2.35
N PHE A 27 35.65 -28.70 -1.36
CA PHE A 27 35.57 -27.28 -1.12
C PHE A 27 36.75 -26.88 -0.22
N VAL A 28 37.76 -26.25 -0.80
CA VAL A 28 38.81 -25.56 -0.04
C VAL A 28 38.14 -24.46 0.75
N MET A 29 37.76 -24.73 1.99
CA MET A 29 37.31 -23.69 2.89
C MET A 29 38.51 -22.81 3.23
N LEU A 30 38.58 -21.62 2.64
CA LEU A 30 39.53 -20.59 3.01
C LEU A 30 39.37 -20.31 4.50
N GLN A 31 40.43 -20.63 5.27
CA GLN A 31 40.44 -20.39 6.70
C GLN A 31 40.42 -18.88 6.97
N ARG A 32 39.38 -18.40 7.63
CA ARG A 32 39.22 -16.97 7.94
C ARG A 32 40.32 -16.54 8.91
N LYS A 33 41.14 -15.57 8.50
CA LYS A 33 42.17 -14.98 9.33
C LYS A 33 41.67 -13.69 9.96
N TYR A 34 41.69 -13.62 11.30
CA TYR A 34 41.33 -12.43 12.06
C TYR A 34 42.61 -11.67 12.44
N PHE A 35 42.66 -10.40 12.08
CA PHE A 35 43.80 -9.51 12.35
C PHE A 35 43.58 -8.58 13.54
N THR A 36 42.41 -8.63 14.15
CA THR A 36 42.04 -7.81 15.29
C THR A 36 41.79 -8.70 16.54
N PRO A 37 42.10 -8.24 17.74
CA PRO A 37 41.77 -8.97 19.00
C PRO A 37 40.27 -9.01 19.27
N LEU A 38 39.48 -8.11 18.65
CA LEU A 38 38.02 -8.06 18.75
C LEU A 38 37.39 -8.90 17.65
N ARG A 39 37.35 -10.22 17.84
CA ARG A 39 36.80 -11.13 16.82
C ARG A 39 35.29 -11.03 16.60
N ASP A 40 34.56 -10.72 17.66
CA ASP A 40 33.08 -10.75 17.66
C ASP A 40 32.49 -9.41 18.16
N ALA A 41 33.15 -8.29 17.81
CA ALA A 41 32.68 -6.94 18.21
C ALA A 41 31.36 -6.57 17.54
N MET A 42 31.07 -7.14 16.37
CA MET A 42 29.86 -6.89 15.61
C MET A 42 29.57 -8.06 14.68
N ASP A 43 28.32 -8.51 14.65
CA ASP A 43 27.88 -9.50 13.67
C ASP A 43 27.97 -8.94 12.26
N LEU A 44 28.27 -9.81 11.28
CA LEU A 44 28.28 -9.38 9.88
C LEU A 44 26.85 -9.09 9.46
N PRO A 45 26.58 -7.87 8.93
CA PRO A 45 25.24 -7.55 8.42
C PRO A 45 24.87 -8.48 7.27
N ASP A 46 23.62 -8.95 7.28
CA ASP A 46 23.04 -9.68 6.14
C ASP A 46 22.65 -8.65 5.06
N LEU A 47 23.42 -8.60 3.96
CA LEU A 47 23.22 -7.64 2.87
C LEU A 47 21.91 -7.86 2.10
N ILE A 48 21.24 -9.00 2.28
CA ILE A 48 19.96 -9.35 1.66
C ILE A 48 18.79 -9.35 2.66
N GLU A 49 19.03 -8.83 3.87
CA GLU A 49 18.01 -8.75 4.92
C GLU A 49 16.80 -7.92 4.47
N VAL A 50 17.03 -6.85 3.72
CA VAL A 50 15.95 -5.98 3.21
C VAL A 50 14.94 -6.76 2.37
N GLN A 51 15.40 -7.65 1.48
CA GLN A 51 14.51 -8.45 0.64
C GLN A 51 13.79 -9.53 1.45
N LYS A 52 14.49 -10.19 2.37
CA LYS A 52 13.92 -11.24 3.21
C LYS A 52 12.91 -10.69 4.21
N SER A 53 13.27 -9.62 4.91
CA SER A 53 12.40 -9.00 5.90
C SER A 53 11.15 -8.37 5.26
N ALA A 54 11.30 -7.75 4.09
CA ALA A 54 10.17 -7.21 3.34
C ALA A 54 9.19 -8.31 2.88
N TYR A 55 9.72 -9.45 2.42
CA TYR A 55 8.88 -10.58 2.05
C TYR A 55 8.19 -11.23 3.27
N GLN A 56 8.92 -11.36 4.39
CA GLN A 56 8.34 -11.88 5.62
C GLN A 56 7.23 -10.94 6.14
N TRP A 57 7.48 -9.63 6.14
CA TRP A 57 6.46 -8.65 6.48
C TRP A 57 5.22 -8.75 5.58
N PHE A 58 5.43 -8.95 4.27
CA PHE A 58 4.33 -9.13 3.32
C PHE A 58 3.49 -10.35 3.67
N LEU A 59 4.11 -11.47 4.04
CA LEU A 59 3.40 -12.69 4.43
C LEU A 59 2.70 -12.54 5.78
N ASP A 60 3.31 -11.85 6.76
CA ASP A 60 2.78 -11.76 8.12
C ASP A 60 1.74 -10.66 8.28
N HIS A 61 1.91 -9.55 7.56
CA HIS A 61 1.11 -8.33 7.72
C HIS A 61 0.47 -7.85 6.41
N GLY A 62 1.23 -7.79 5.31
CA GLY A 62 0.77 -7.15 4.09
C GLY A 62 -0.46 -7.82 3.45
N ILE A 63 -0.53 -9.16 3.46
CA ILE A 63 -1.70 -9.89 2.97
C ILE A 63 -2.90 -9.64 3.90
N ARG A 64 -2.66 -9.53 5.21
CA ARG A 64 -3.73 -9.25 6.17
C ARG A 64 -4.30 -7.86 5.98
N GLU A 65 -3.46 -6.85 5.87
CA GLU A 65 -3.88 -5.48 5.56
C GLU A 65 -4.71 -5.42 4.28
N LEU A 66 -4.28 -6.14 3.22
CA LEU A 66 -5.03 -6.22 1.97
C LEU A 66 -6.42 -6.84 2.17
N PHE A 67 -6.51 -7.92 2.95
CA PHE A 67 -7.80 -8.57 3.21
C PHE A 67 -8.72 -7.66 4.02
N ASP A 68 -8.20 -6.97 5.03
CA ASP A 68 -8.96 -6.05 5.85
C ASP A 68 -9.45 -4.82 5.04
N GLU A 69 -8.69 -4.36 4.04
CA GLU A 69 -9.09 -3.28 3.13
C GLU A 69 -10.21 -3.70 2.17
N VAL A 70 -10.14 -4.95 1.65
CA VAL A 70 -11.09 -5.44 0.63
C VAL A 70 -12.37 -6.00 1.26
N THR A 71 -12.30 -6.51 2.49
CA THR A 71 -13.47 -7.11 3.16
C THR A 71 -14.22 -6.09 4.03
N PRO A 72 -15.54 -6.24 4.14
CA PRO A 72 -16.42 -7.24 3.54
C PRO A 72 -16.76 -6.94 2.08
N ILE A 73 -16.68 -7.97 1.22
CA ILE A 73 -17.13 -7.87 -0.17
C ILE A 73 -18.64 -8.12 -0.17
N LYS A 74 -19.41 -7.13 -0.63
CA LYS A 74 -20.88 -7.20 -0.69
C LYS A 74 -21.36 -7.39 -2.11
N ASP A 75 -22.57 -7.93 -2.26
CA ASP A 75 -23.25 -7.97 -3.55
C ASP A 75 -23.54 -6.56 -4.07
N SER A 76 -23.90 -6.42 -5.36
CA SER A 76 -24.11 -5.13 -6.03
C SER A 76 -25.09 -4.18 -5.32
N MET A 77 -26.05 -4.73 -4.57
CA MET A 77 -27.02 -3.96 -3.78
C MET A 77 -26.68 -3.89 -2.30
N GLY A 78 -25.65 -4.60 -1.83
CA GLY A 78 -25.23 -4.65 -0.43
C GLY A 78 -26.27 -5.24 0.53
N ARG A 79 -27.25 -6.01 0.04
CA ARG A 79 -28.42 -6.44 0.84
C ARG A 79 -28.49 -7.93 1.10
N ASP A 80 -27.87 -8.75 0.26
CA ASP A 80 -28.13 -10.19 0.26
C ASP A 80 -26.96 -11.01 0.75
N LEU A 81 -25.77 -10.71 0.28
CA LEU A 81 -24.58 -11.51 0.53
C LEU A 81 -23.39 -10.66 0.99
N GLU A 82 -22.66 -11.19 1.95
CA GLU A 82 -21.43 -10.62 2.47
C GLU A 82 -20.35 -11.69 2.55
N LEU A 83 -19.24 -11.49 1.85
CA LEU A 83 -18.07 -12.37 1.86
C LEU A 83 -16.94 -11.73 2.65
N THR A 84 -16.42 -12.46 3.63
CA THR A 84 -15.28 -12.05 4.43
C THR A 84 -14.12 -13.03 4.21
N LEU A 85 -12.91 -12.48 3.99
CA LEU A 85 -11.67 -13.24 3.95
C LEU A 85 -11.08 -13.27 5.36
N GLY A 86 -10.75 -14.47 5.84
CA GLY A 86 -10.24 -14.71 7.19
C GLY A 86 -8.76 -15.09 7.20
N ASP A 87 -8.43 -16.14 7.96
CA ASP A 87 -7.07 -16.64 8.06
C ASP A 87 -6.58 -17.22 6.74
N TYR A 88 -5.31 -17.06 6.48
CA TYR A 88 -4.64 -17.55 5.28
C TYR A 88 -3.36 -18.30 5.62
N TYR A 89 -2.92 -19.13 4.71
CA TYR A 89 -1.63 -19.83 4.77
C TYR A 89 -1.15 -20.18 3.38
N LEU A 90 0.15 -20.41 3.26
CA LEU A 90 0.77 -20.95 2.06
C LEU A 90 0.94 -22.45 2.24
N ASP A 91 0.54 -23.22 1.23
CA ASP A 91 0.87 -24.64 1.12
C ASP A 91 2.35 -24.83 0.75
N GLU A 92 2.82 -26.09 0.78
CA GLU A 92 4.16 -26.40 0.31
C GLU A 92 4.29 -26.14 -1.19
N PRO A 93 5.42 -25.59 -1.64
CA PRO A 93 5.69 -25.42 -3.07
C PRO A 93 5.65 -26.75 -3.82
N LYS A 94 5.02 -26.75 -4.99
CA LYS A 94 4.90 -27.92 -5.84
C LYS A 94 6.25 -28.45 -6.36
N PHE A 95 7.19 -27.57 -6.57
CA PHE A 95 8.55 -27.85 -7.01
C PHE A 95 9.55 -27.13 -6.11
N ASP A 96 10.72 -27.73 -5.92
CA ASP A 96 11.85 -27.08 -5.26
C ASP A 96 12.56 -26.09 -6.21
N GLU A 97 13.51 -25.32 -5.70
CA GLU A 97 14.25 -24.31 -6.47
C GLU A 97 14.97 -24.90 -7.68
N VAL A 98 15.60 -26.09 -7.51
CA VAL A 98 16.40 -26.73 -8.55
C VAL A 98 15.50 -27.23 -9.68
N THR A 99 14.43 -27.89 -9.32
CA THR A 99 13.43 -28.39 -10.27
C THR A 99 12.73 -27.28 -11.01
N SER A 100 12.41 -26.17 -10.31
CA SER A 100 11.78 -25.00 -10.93
C SER A 100 12.66 -24.38 -12.01
N ARG A 101 13.97 -24.28 -11.78
CA ARG A 101 14.93 -23.83 -12.81
C ARG A 101 15.04 -24.82 -13.98
N ALA A 102 15.18 -26.10 -13.67
CA ALA A 102 15.34 -27.13 -14.70
C ALA A 102 14.12 -27.27 -15.63
N LYS A 103 12.92 -27.07 -15.07
CA LYS A 103 11.64 -27.15 -15.80
C LYS A 103 11.15 -25.83 -16.38
N ASN A 104 11.87 -24.71 -16.16
CA ASN A 104 11.45 -23.36 -16.54
C ASN A 104 10.07 -22.97 -15.99
N VAL A 105 9.79 -23.33 -14.74
CA VAL A 105 8.56 -22.97 -14.03
C VAL A 105 8.86 -22.01 -12.88
N THR A 106 7.82 -21.38 -12.34
CA THR A 106 7.93 -20.48 -11.20
C THR A 106 8.05 -21.32 -9.90
N TYR A 107 8.92 -20.86 -8.99
CA TYR A 107 8.98 -21.38 -7.63
C TYR A 107 7.91 -20.66 -6.80
N GLU A 108 6.78 -21.31 -6.60
CA GLU A 108 5.58 -20.73 -6.02
C GLU A 108 4.87 -21.70 -5.08
N ALA A 109 4.09 -21.14 -4.16
CA ALA A 109 3.28 -21.88 -3.22
C ALA A 109 1.81 -21.46 -3.31
N PRO A 110 0.84 -22.38 -3.22
CA PRO A 110 -0.57 -22.07 -3.24
C PRO A 110 -0.99 -21.27 -1.99
N LEU A 111 -1.65 -20.15 -2.20
CA LEU A 111 -2.27 -19.36 -1.14
C LEU A 111 -3.70 -19.86 -0.91
N ARG A 112 -3.97 -20.30 0.31
CA ARG A 112 -5.29 -20.70 0.76
C ARG A 112 -5.83 -19.74 1.80
N VAL A 113 -7.14 -19.52 1.72
CA VAL A 113 -7.84 -18.55 2.58
C VAL A 113 -9.13 -19.18 3.10
N LYS A 114 -9.37 -19.07 4.39
CA LYS A 114 -10.64 -19.38 5.01
C LYS A 114 -11.62 -18.26 4.74
N THR A 115 -12.71 -18.55 4.09
CA THR A 115 -13.73 -17.58 3.74
C THR A 115 -15.02 -17.83 4.48
N ARG A 116 -15.72 -16.76 4.79
CA ARG A 116 -17.03 -16.77 5.42
C ARG A 116 -18.01 -16.04 4.53
N LEU A 117 -19.00 -16.75 3.99
CA LEU A 117 -20.11 -16.19 3.25
C LEU A 117 -21.34 -16.11 4.16
N LYS A 118 -21.81 -14.90 4.39
CA LYS A 118 -23.02 -14.63 5.17
C LYS A 118 -24.16 -14.21 4.26
N ASN A 119 -25.29 -14.89 4.37
CA ASN A 119 -26.53 -14.44 3.76
C ASN A 119 -27.24 -13.49 4.73
N LEU A 120 -27.38 -12.23 4.36
CA LEU A 120 -27.94 -11.18 5.21
C LEU A 120 -29.46 -11.32 5.43
N ARG A 121 -30.17 -11.98 4.48
CA ARG A 121 -31.61 -12.20 4.61
C ARG A 121 -31.93 -13.35 5.57
N THR A 122 -31.21 -14.44 5.49
CA THR A 122 -31.48 -15.66 6.28
C THR A 122 -30.55 -15.77 7.49
N ASN A 123 -29.58 -14.92 7.66
CA ASN A 123 -28.46 -15.00 8.63
C ASN A 123 -27.70 -16.34 8.58
N ALA A 124 -27.82 -17.09 7.50
CA ALA A 124 -27.07 -18.31 7.30
C ALA A 124 -25.60 -17.96 7.00
N VAL A 125 -24.70 -18.67 7.68
CA VAL A 125 -23.26 -18.53 7.49
C VAL A 125 -22.70 -19.83 6.94
N LYS A 126 -21.91 -19.73 5.86
CA LYS A 126 -21.15 -20.84 5.29
C LYS A 126 -19.67 -20.51 5.33
N GLU A 127 -18.88 -21.39 5.93
CA GLU A 127 -17.43 -21.26 5.97
C GLU A 127 -16.82 -22.30 5.03
N GLN A 128 -15.83 -21.87 4.24
CA GLN A 128 -15.13 -22.74 3.31
C GLN A 128 -13.71 -22.21 3.09
N GLU A 129 -12.79 -23.14 2.94
CA GLU A 129 -11.45 -22.84 2.50
C GLU A 129 -11.39 -22.81 0.98
N ILE A 130 -10.78 -21.77 0.44
CA ILE A 130 -10.62 -21.58 -1.01
C ILE A 130 -9.15 -21.40 -1.38
N TYR A 131 -8.81 -21.87 -2.55
CA TYR A 131 -7.56 -21.54 -3.23
C TYR A 131 -7.71 -20.18 -3.89
N LEU A 132 -6.82 -19.23 -3.55
CA LEU A 132 -6.87 -17.88 -4.07
C LEU A 132 -5.94 -17.68 -5.26
N GLY A 133 -4.80 -18.36 -5.25
CA GLY A 133 -3.78 -18.26 -6.31
C GLY A 133 -2.43 -18.79 -5.84
N ASP A 134 -1.45 -18.80 -6.73
CA ASP A 134 -0.08 -19.18 -6.42
C ASP A 134 0.76 -17.92 -6.18
N LEU A 135 1.50 -17.88 -5.07
CA LEU A 135 2.43 -16.81 -4.72
C LEU A 135 3.87 -17.27 -4.95
N PRO A 136 4.70 -16.49 -5.67
CA PRO A 136 6.12 -16.74 -5.76
C PRO A 136 6.78 -16.73 -4.39
N VAL A 137 7.63 -17.72 -4.12
CA VAL A 137 8.34 -17.87 -2.84
C VAL A 137 9.75 -17.32 -2.98
N VAL A 138 10.20 -16.58 -1.95
CA VAL A 138 11.57 -16.08 -1.89
C VAL A 138 12.54 -17.20 -1.58
N THR A 139 13.67 -17.24 -2.30
CA THR A 139 14.75 -18.19 -2.02
C THR A 139 15.59 -17.73 -0.82
N PRO A 140 16.39 -18.59 -0.18
CA PRO A 140 17.31 -18.20 0.87
C PRO A 140 18.30 -17.09 0.47
N ARG A 141 18.49 -16.87 -0.83
CA ARG A 141 19.31 -15.79 -1.40
C ARG A 141 18.57 -14.44 -1.55
N GLY A 142 17.30 -14.36 -1.16
CA GLY A 142 16.49 -13.15 -1.31
C GLY A 142 16.03 -12.90 -2.75
N THR A 143 16.01 -13.94 -3.61
CA THR A 143 15.58 -13.87 -5.00
C THR A 143 14.29 -14.65 -5.22
N PHE A 144 13.66 -14.47 -6.38
CA PHE A 144 12.52 -15.24 -6.86
C PHE A 144 12.93 -16.00 -8.12
N ILE A 145 12.36 -17.18 -8.33
CA ILE A 145 12.51 -17.93 -9.58
C ILE A 145 11.19 -17.83 -10.33
N ILE A 146 11.21 -17.09 -11.43
CA ILE A 146 10.03 -16.85 -12.29
C ILE A 146 10.30 -17.45 -13.66
N ASN A 147 9.51 -18.44 -14.07
CA ASN A 147 9.69 -19.18 -15.33
C ASN A 147 11.13 -19.69 -15.47
N GLY A 148 11.70 -20.25 -14.40
CA GLY A 148 13.06 -20.79 -14.36
C GLY A 148 14.18 -19.75 -14.24
N VAL A 149 13.87 -18.45 -14.36
CA VAL A 149 14.86 -17.37 -14.28
C VAL A 149 14.87 -16.77 -12.88
N GLU A 150 16.05 -16.69 -12.29
CA GLU A 150 16.23 -16.05 -10.98
C GLU A 150 16.15 -14.53 -11.11
N ARG A 151 15.30 -13.89 -10.32
CA ARG A 151 15.03 -12.44 -10.34
C ARG A 151 15.06 -11.90 -8.92
N VAL A 152 15.39 -10.62 -8.79
CA VAL A 152 15.38 -9.91 -7.52
C VAL A 152 14.48 -8.68 -7.62
N VAL A 153 13.77 -8.39 -6.53
CA VAL A 153 13.02 -7.13 -6.40
C VAL A 153 13.99 -6.03 -6.02
N VAL A 154 14.10 -5.03 -6.87
CA VAL A 154 14.97 -3.87 -6.62
C VAL A 154 14.16 -2.80 -5.89
N SER A 155 14.64 -2.41 -4.70
CA SER A 155 14.04 -1.32 -3.93
C SER A 155 14.14 -0.01 -4.70
N GLN A 156 13.04 0.75 -4.75
CA GLN A 156 12.96 2.03 -5.42
C GLN A 156 12.67 3.13 -4.41
N LEU A 157 13.38 4.25 -4.56
CA LEU A 157 13.08 5.45 -3.78
C LEU A 157 11.86 6.14 -4.37
N VAL A 158 10.83 6.27 -3.56
CA VAL A 158 9.62 7.01 -3.91
C VAL A 158 9.45 8.19 -2.96
N ARG A 159 8.72 9.21 -3.40
CA ARG A 159 8.36 10.31 -2.52
C ARG A 159 7.51 9.80 -1.37
N SER A 160 7.81 10.24 -0.14
CA SER A 160 6.99 9.91 1.02
C SER A 160 5.57 10.47 0.87
N ALA A 161 4.60 9.74 1.39
CA ALA A 161 3.25 10.27 1.56
C ALA A 161 3.26 11.42 2.59
N GLY A 162 2.35 12.36 2.44
CA GLY A 162 2.23 13.49 3.34
C GLY A 162 1.65 14.73 2.68
N ALA A 163 1.60 15.83 3.44
CA ALA A 163 1.19 17.15 2.97
C ALA A 163 2.42 18.03 2.75
N PHE A 164 2.53 18.61 1.56
CA PHE A 164 3.63 19.47 1.14
C PHE A 164 3.08 20.86 0.82
N PHE A 165 3.63 21.88 1.45
CA PHE A 165 3.21 23.25 1.26
C PHE A 165 4.18 24.02 0.37
N THR A 166 3.65 24.86 -0.52
CA THR A 166 4.42 25.73 -1.42
C THR A 166 3.90 27.15 -1.36
N ALA A 167 4.79 28.11 -1.56
CA ALA A 167 4.43 29.50 -1.72
C ALA A 167 5.25 30.09 -2.88
N GLU A 168 4.57 30.68 -3.85
CA GLU A 168 5.18 31.31 -5.02
C GLU A 168 4.80 32.77 -5.11
N VAL A 169 5.72 33.62 -5.54
CA VAL A 169 5.44 35.04 -5.77
C VAL A 169 5.25 35.26 -7.27
N ILE A 170 4.03 35.49 -7.68
CA ILE A 170 3.67 35.76 -9.08
C ILE A 170 3.12 37.19 -9.18
N ARG A 171 3.76 38.04 -10.00
CA ARG A 171 3.39 39.47 -10.17
C ARG A 171 3.24 40.23 -8.84
N ALA A 172 4.24 40.09 -7.97
CA ALA A 172 4.31 40.68 -6.65
C ALA A 172 3.19 40.27 -5.65
N ARG A 173 2.43 39.21 -5.97
CA ARG A 173 1.48 38.57 -5.06
C ARG A 173 1.95 37.19 -4.68
N ARG A 174 1.74 36.83 -3.42
CA ARG A 174 2.09 35.50 -2.90
C ARG A 174 0.89 34.57 -3.14
N HIS A 175 1.15 33.47 -3.85
CA HIS A 175 0.21 32.39 -4.06
C HIS A 175 0.65 31.18 -3.21
N TYR A 176 -0.30 30.60 -2.52
CA TYR A 176 -0.07 29.44 -1.68
C TYR A 176 -0.57 28.19 -2.37
N GLY A 177 0.15 27.11 -2.18
CA GLY A 177 -0.22 25.80 -2.66
C GLY A 177 0.00 24.73 -1.59
N ALA A 178 -0.75 23.67 -1.68
CA ALA A 178 -0.52 22.48 -0.88
C ALA A 178 -0.74 21.24 -1.76
N LYS A 179 0.04 20.19 -1.51
CA LYS A 179 -0.11 18.90 -2.18
C LYS A 179 -0.26 17.83 -1.14
N ILE A 180 -1.33 17.08 -1.18
CA ILE A 180 -1.53 15.88 -0.39
C ILE A 180 -1.21 14.69 -1.26
N ILE A 181 -0.20 13.95 -0.88
CA ILE A 181 0.28 12.75 -1.56
C ILE A 181 -0.02 11.56 -0.67
N PRO A 182 -0.98 10.69 -1.04
CA PRO A 182 -1.26 9.48 -0.28
C PRO A 182 -0.24 8.38 -0.58
N ASN A 183 -0.19 7.34 0.25
CA ASN A 183 0.54 6.12 -0.04
C ASN A 183 0.02 5.43 -1.31
N ARG A 184 -1.29 5.43 -1.48
CA ARG A 184 -2.01 4.88 -2.64
C ARG A 184 -3.15 5.81 -3.01
N GLY A 185 -3.38 6.04 -4.30
CA GLY A 185 -4.50 6.83 -4.80
C GLY A 185 -4.08 8.13 -5.47
N ALA A 186 -5.07 8.97 -5.75
CA ALA A 186 -4.89 10.22 -6.49
C ALA A 186 -4.29 11.31 -5.60
N TRP A 187 -3.47 12.15 -6.19
CA TRP A 187 -2.94 13.34 -5.52
C TRP A 187 -3.97 14.45 -5.49
N LEU A 188 -4.02 15.17 -4.38
CA LEU A 188 -4.77 16.42 -4.25
C LEU A 188 -3.79 17.60 -4.28
N GLU A 189 -3.97 18.48 -5.24
CA GLU A 189 -3.16 19.69 -5.35
C GLU A 189 -4.05 20.91 -5.15
N PHE A 190 -3.81 21.66 -4.09
CA PHE A 190 -4.50 22.88 -3.73
C PHE A 190 -3.71 24.09 -4.22
N GLU A 191 -4.39 25.07 -4.79
CA GLU A 191 -3.78 26.33 -5.25
C GLU A 191 -4.68 27.52 -4.96
N THR A 192 -4.11 28.65 -4.58
CA THR A 192 -4.84 29.92 -4.50
C THR A 192 -4.70 30.70 -5.79
N ASP A 193 -5.80 31.31 -6.25
CA ASP A 193 -5.79 32.17 -7.42
C ASP A 193 -5.59 33.67 -7.05
N PRO A 194 -5.40 34.57 -8.03
CA PRO A 194 -5.28 36.02 -7.78
C PRO A 194 -6.49 36.67 -7.10
N LYS A 195 -7.62 35.98 -7.09
CA LYS A 195 -8.85 36.42 -6.43
C LYS A 195 -9.03 35.87 -5.01
N ASN A 196 -8.00 35.22 -4.50
CA ASN A 196 -7.96 34.51 -3.21
C ASN A 196 -9.01 33.39 -3.09
N VAL A 197 -9.28 32.72 -4.20
CA VAL A 197 -10.13 31.52 -4.25
C VAL A 197 -9.23 30.29 -4.16
N ILE A 198 -9.63 29.30 -3.36
CA ILE A 198 -8.90 28.05 -3.22
C ILE A 198 -9.47 27.02 -4.20
N TRP A 199 -8.62 26.54 -5.06
CA TRP A 199 -8.92 25.50 -6.03
C TRP A 199 -8.23 24.20 -5.68
N VAL A 200 -8.83 23.07 -6.04
CA VAL A 200 -8.20 21.76 -5.92
C VAL A 200 -8.19 21.06 -7.28
N LYS A 201 -7.06 20.42 -7.57
CA LYS A 201 -6.89 19.49 -8.69
C LYS A 201 -6.78 18.08 -8.14
N ILE A 202 -7.55 17.17 -8.68
CA ILE A 202 -7.55 15.76 -8.34
C ILE A 202 -6.81 15.04 -9.46
N ASP A 203 -5.71 14.36 -9.15
CA ASP A 203 -4.90 13.61 -10.11
C ASP A 203 -4.48 14.47 -11.33
N ARG A 204 -4.03 15.72 -11.08
CA ARG A 204 -3.60 16.69 -12.11
C ARG A 204 -4.67 17.05 -13.15
N LYS A 205 -5.92 16.75 -12.91
CA LYS A 205 -7.04 17.06 -13.79
C LYS A 205 -7.49 18.52 -13.63
N ARG A 206 -8.61 18.86 -14.25
CA ARG A 206 -9.17 20.23 -14.17
C ARG A 206 -9.52 20.58 -12.74
N LYS A 207 -9.26 21.83 -12.35
CA LYS A 207 -9.53 22.33 -11.00
C LYS A 207 -11.03 22.46 -10.71
N VAL A 208 -11.39 22.27 -9.48
CA VAL A 208 -12.71 22.50 -8.89
C VAL A 208 -12.54 23.34 -7.63
N ALA A 209 -13.59 24.07 -7.20
CA ALA A 209 -13.55 24.79 -5.94
C ALA A 209 -13.35 23.81 -4.76
N VAL A 210 -12.51 24.18 -3.80
CA VAL A 210 -12.28 23.31 -2.63
C VAL A 210 -13.56 23.05 -1.85
N THR A 211 -14.47 24.00 -1.82
CA THR A 211 -15.78 23.88 -1.17
C THR A 211 -16.65 22.80 -1.80
N SER A 212 -16.63 22.66 -3.14
CA SER A 212 -17.29 21.52 -3.82
C SER A 212 -16.72 20.17 -3.37
N LEU A 213 -15.39 20.08 -3.15
CA LEU A 213 -14.77 18.85 -2.63
C LEU A 213 -15.20 18.59 -1.18
N LEU A 214 -15.26 19.62 -0.33
CA LEU A 214 -15.72 19.49 1.06
C LEU A 214 -17.16 19.02 1.12
N ARG A 215 -18.03 19.53 0.23
CA ARG A 215 -19.41 19.05 0.12
C ARG A 215 -19.48 17.57 -0.27
N ALA A 216 -18.67 17.17 -1.24
CA ALA A 216 -18.58 15.76 -1.63
C ALA A 216 -18.09 14.84 -0.50
N PHE A 217 -17.45 15.37 0.54
CA PHE A 217 -17.08 14.65 1.76
C PHE A 217 -18.12 14.74 2.88
N GLY A 218 -19.33 15.27 2.58
CA GLY A 218 -20.43 15.31 3.53
C GLY A 218 -20.56 16.61 4.33
N ILE A 219 -19.72 17.63 4.07
CA ILE A 219 -19.86 18.97 4.69
C ILE A 219 -20.76 19.81 3.77
N ALA A 220 -22.07 19.65 3.89
CA ALA A 220 -23.01 20.09 2.88
C ALA A 220 -23.30 21.60 2.91
N SER A 221 -23.44 22.23 4.08
CA SER A 221 -23.90 23.60 4.20
C SER A 221 -22.78 24.64 4.20
N ASN A 222 -23.10 25.86 3.76
CA ASN A 222 -22.15 26.97 3.80
C ASN A 222 -21.77 27.34 5.24
N GLU A 223 -22.73 27.23 6.16
CA GLU A 223 -22.53 27.57 7.57
C GLU A 223 -21.57 26.58 8.24
N GLU A 224 -21.67 25.28 7.93
CA GLU A 224 -20.73 24.28 8.42
C GLU A 224 -19.31 24.52 7.89
N ILE A 225 -19.18 24.81 6.59
CA ILE A 225 -17.89 25.12 5.99
C ILE A 225 -17.29 26.37 6.66
N LEU A 226 -18.02 27.44 6.76
CA LEU A 226 -17.55 28.68 7.41
C LEU A 226 -17.14 28.44 8.86
N LYS A 227 -17.93 27.68 9.62
CA LYS A 227 -17.64 27.35 11.02
C LYS A 227 -16.33 26.56 11.18
N ILE A 228 -16.05 25.61 10.27
CA ILE A 228 -14.80 24.81 10.31
C ILE A 228 -13.56 25.69 10.15
N PHE A 229 -13.66 26.76 9.35
CA PHE A 229 -12.53 27.64 9.04
C PHE A 229 -12.55 28.97 9.81
N GLU A 230 -13.51 29.18 10.73
CA GLU A 230 -13.69 30.45 11.49
C GLU A 230 -12.40 30.85 12.23
N ASP A 231 -11.75 29.89 12.89
CA ASP A 231 -10.52 30.13 13.66
C ASP A 231 -9.25 30.19 12.78
N ILE A 232 -9.34 29.84 11.50
CA ILE A 232 -8.20 29.76 10.60
C ILE A 232 -8.17 30.88 9.58
N ASP A 233 -9.32 31.19 8.98
CA ASP A 233 -9.46 32.29 7.97
C ASP A 233 -9.66 33.66 8.63
N ILE A 234 -8.73 33.99 9.53
CA ILE A 234 -8.78 35.18 10.40
C ILE A 234 -8.24 36.45 9.76
N HIS A 235 -7.74 36.42 8.53
CA HIS A 235 -7.12 37.56 7.89
C HIS A 235 -8.14 38.74 7.75
N PRO A 236 -7.83 39.98 8.18
CA PRO A 236 -8.80 41.05 8.25
C PRO A 236 -9.32 41.50 6.87
N SER A 237 -8.53 41.38 5.83
CA SER A 237 -8.85 41.89 4.48
C SER A 237 -9.01 40.81 3.43
N ILE A 238 -8.63 39.58 3.70
CA ILE A 238 -8.63 38.47 2.74
C ILE A 238 -9.37 37.28 3.35
N LYS A 239 -10.53 36.97 2.79
CA LYS A 239 -11.35 35.84 3.21
C LYS A 239 -11.33 34.79 2.12
N TYR A 240 -10.49 33.75 2.29
CA TYR A 240 -10.29 32.70 1.28
C TYR A 240 -11.51 31.83 1.12
N ILE A 241 -12.13 31.43 2.21
CA ILE A 241 -13.29 30.52 2.19
C ILE A 241 -14.54 31.21 1.66
N GLU A 242 -14.84 32.43 2.09
CA GLU A 242 -15.97 33.21 1.57
C GLU A 242 -15.83 33.47 0.08
N ASN A 243 -14.64 33.87 -0.39
CA ASN A 243 -14.35 34.04 -1.82
C ASN A 243 -14.49 32.73 -2.61
N THR A 244 -14.16 31.60 -2.01
CA THR A 244 -14.28 30.30 -2.64
C THR A 244 -15.75 29.90 -2.73
N LEU A 245 -16.52 30.05 -1.67
CA LEU A 245 -17.96 29.82 -1.66
C LEU A 245 -18.70 30.67 -2.70
N ALA A 246 -18.30 31.93 -2.89
CA ALA A 246 -18.86 32.80 -3.91
C ALA A 246 -18.59 32.32 -5.36
N LYS A 247 -17.62 31.43 -5.56
CA LYS A 247 -17.26 30.84 -6.86
C LYS A 247 -17.64 29.38 -6.97
N ASP A 248 -18.13 28.78 -5.90
CA ASP A 248 -18.60 27.40 -5.92
C ASP A 248 -19.87 27.28 -6.77
N ALA A 249 -19.88 26.25 -7.63
CA ALA A 249 -21.05 25.93 -8.45
C ALA A 249 -22.03 24.99 -7.72
N ALA A 250 -21.57 24.37 -6.62
CA ALA A 250 -22.36 23.45 -5.83
C ALA A 250 -22.93 24.13 -4.59
N SER A 251 -24.17 23.80 -4.23
CA SER A 251 -24.87 24.29 -3.06
C SER A 251 -25.16 23.22 -2.02
N ASN A 252 -25.05 21.96 -2.39
CA ASN A 252 -25.30 20.80 -1.52
C ASN A 252 -24.33 19.66 -1.82
N GLU A 253 -24.45 18.55 -1.07
CA GLU A 253 -23.60 17.36 -1.19
C GLU A 253 -23.69 16.73 -2.58
N ASP A 254 -24.90 16.52 -3.10
CA ASP A 254 -25.14 15.90 -4.41
C ASP A 254 -24.51 16.69 -5.55
N GLU A 255 -24.62 17.99 -5.51
CA GLU A 255 -24.00 18.87 -6.51
C GLU A 255 -22.47 18.88 -6.35
N GLY A 256 -21.96 18.82 -5.15
CA GLY A 256 -20.54 18.66 -4.85
C GLY A 256 -19.99 17.38 -5.45
N LEU A 257 -20.65 16.25 -5.22
CA LEU A 257 -20.31 14.97 -5.80
C LEU A 257 -20.31 15.00 -7.33
N LYS A 258 -21.35 15.58 -7.95
CA LYS A 258 -21.46 15.74 -9.41
C LYS A 258 -20.32 16.60 -9.98
N GLU A 259 -19.99 17.71 -9.34
CA GLU A 259 -18.91 18.59 -9.80
C GLU A 259 -17.53 17.90 -9.69
N VAL A 260 -17.26 17.17 -8.62
CA VAL A 260 -16.04 16.40 -8.44
C VAL A 260 -15.99 15.26 -9.46
N TYR A 261 -17.08 14.51 -9.65
CA TYR A 261 -17.15 13.40 -10.61
C TYR A 261 -16.89 13.85 -12.05
N LYS A 262 -17.50 14.96 -12.49
CA LYS A 262 -17.23 15.55 -13.83
C LYS A 262 -15.75 15.88 -14.06
N ARG A 263 -14.97 16.14 -13.00
CA ARG A 263 -13.54 16.41 -13.12
C ARG A 263 -12.73 15.11 -13.17
N ILE A 264 -13.16 14.09 -12.42
CA ILE A 264 -12.48 12.78 -12.40
C ILE A 264 -12.76 12.02 -13.70
N ARG A 265 -14.01 12.03 -14.18
CA ARG A 265 -14.45 11.34 -15.42
C ARG A 265 -15.15 12.29 -16.35
N PRO A 266 -14.40 13.10 -17.11
CA PRO A 266 -15.00 14.00 -18.08
C PRO A 266 -15.64 13.19 -19.23
N GLY A 267 -16.92 13.44 -19.48
CA GLY A 267 -17.69 12.75 -20.53
C GLY A 267 -18.72 11.75 -20.02
N ASP A 268 -18.62 11.31 -18.78
CA ASP A 268 -19.64 10.46 -18.17
C ASP A 268 -20.78 11.30 -17.59
N LEU A 269 -22.00 10.77 -17.67
CA LEU A 269 -23.15 11.37 -16.99
C LEU A 269 -22.99 11.17 -15.47
N ALA A 270 -22.96 12.27 -14.74
CA ALA A 270 -22.94 12.24 -13.29
C ALA A 270 -24.38 12.11 -12.77
N THR A 271 -24.78 10.91 -12.36
CA THR A 271 -26.02 10.63 -11.61
C THR A 271 -25.67 10.37 -10.14
N VAL A 272 -26.60 10.70 -9.24
CA VAL A 272 -26.50 10.40 -7.80
C VAL A 272 -27.56 9.32 -7.55
N ASP A 273 -27.21 8.05 -7.82
CA ASP A 273 -28.02 6.87 -7.49
C ASP A 273 -27.14 5.85 -6.78
#